data_de43cfb14cbc584d31e286245bf8e596
#
_entry.id   de43cfb14cbc584d31e286245bf8e596
#
_cell.length_a   1.000
_cell.length_b   1.000
_cell.length_c   1.000
_cell.angle_alpha   90.00
_cell.angle_beta   90.00
_cell.angle_gamma   90.00
#
_symmetry.space_group_name_H-M   'P 1'
#
loop_
_entity.id
_entity.type
_entity.pdbx_description
1 polymer ?
#
loop_
_entity_poly.entity_id
_entity_poly.type
_entity_poly.pdbx_seq_one_letter_code
_entity_poly.pdbx_strand_id
1 'polypeptide(L)' 'MKTKKQEEEIIETVTMPEVTGMSINEAKKMLKELGLEVEIIGEGETVGDQLPKTGIKINTGTKVTIYAN' A
#
# COMPACT_ATOMS: atom_id res chain seq x y z
N MET A 1 -10.08 -4.46 35.61
CA MET A 1 -9.89 -4.21 34.99
C MET A 1 -9.81 -4.14 34.27
N LYS A 2 -9.70 -4.09 33.87
CA LYS A 2 -9.60 -3.86 33.03
C LYS A 2 -9.35 -3.97 32.05
N THR A 3 -9.38 -4.02 31.67
CA THR A 3 -9.25 -3.98 30.73
C THR A 3 -8.95 -3.93 29.88
N LYS A 4 -8.81 -3.98 29.60
CA LYS A 4 -8.50 -3.72 28.74
C LYS A 4 -8.60 -3.84 27.79
N LYS A 5 -8.68 -3.84 27.50
CA LYS A 5 -8.82 -3.72 26.63
C LYS A 5 -8.45 -3.72 25.72
N GLN A 6 -8.32 -3.82 25.31
CA GLN A 6 -8.06 -3.69 24.50
C GLN A 6 -7.90 -3.51 23.69
N GLU A 7 -7.58 -3.47 23.87
CA GLU A 7 -7.49 -3.13 23.15
C GLU A 7 -7.77 -3.40 22.11
N GLU A 8 -8.14 -3.03 22.25
CA GLU A 8 -8.52 -3.48 21.13
C GLU A 8 -7.83 -2.98 20.01
N GLU A 9 -7.51 -3.76 19.04
CA GLU A 9 -6.89 -3.34 17.88
C GLU A 9 -7.91 -3.00 16.90
N ILE A 10 -7.78 -1.84 16.27
CA ILE A 10 -8.61 -1.48 15.16
C ILE A 10 -7.83 -1.80 13.91
N ILE A 11 -8.28 -2.78 13.16
CA ILE A 11 -7.62 -3.15 11.92
C ILE A 11 -8.42 -2.56 10.79
N GLU A 12 -7.80 -1.63 10.08
CA GLU A 12 -8.43 -1.01 8.95
C GLU A 12 -7.93 -1.65 7.69
N THR A 13 -8.81 -1.85 6.74
CA THR A 13 -8.44 -2.39 5.45
C THR A 13 -8.68 -1.34 4.38
N VAL A 14 -7.89 -1.44 3.34
CA VAL A 14 -8.06 -0.59 2.16
C VAL A 14 -8.04 -1.50 0.96
N THR A 15 -8.66 -1.04 -0.11
CA THR A 15 -8.64 -1.77 -1.36
C THR A 15 -7.46 -1.27 -2.17
N MET A 16 -6.65 -2.20 -2.65
CA MET A 16 -5.47 -1.83 -3.42
C MET A 16 -5.87 -1.10 -4.69
N PRO A 17 -5.42 0.14 -4.87
CA PRO A 17 -5.77 0.88 -6.09
C PRO A 17 -4.86 0.46 -7.22
N GLU A 18 -5.21 0.88 -8.42
CA GLU A 18 -4.35 0.65 -9.55
C GLU A 18 -3.37 1.80 -9.67
N VAL A 19 -2.08 1.47 -9.57
CA VAL A 19 -1.04 2.49 -9.70
C VAL A 19 -0.14 2.23 -10.90
N THR A 20 -0.40 1.15 -11.64
CA THR A 20 0.39 0.89 -12.85
C THR A 20 0.17 2.03 -13.83
N GLY A 21 1.24 2.46 -14.46
CA GLY A 21 1.19 3.58 -15.39
C GLY A 21 1.39 4.93 -14.75
N MET A 22 1.31 5.00 -13.42
CA MET A 22 1.55 6.27 -12.72
C MET A 22 3.04 6.48 -12.55
N SER A 23 3.42 7.72 -12.28
CA SER A 23 4.80 7.95 -11.90
C SER A 23 5.06 7.32 -10.54
N ILE A 24 6.30 6.93 -10.33
CA ILE A 24 6.68 6.31 -9.06
C ILE A 24 6.37 7.27 -7.90
N ASN A 25 6.65 8.55 -8.07
CA ASN A 25 6.42 9.49 -6.99
C ASN A 25 4.94 9.61 -6.65
N GLU A 26 4.08 9.66 -7.64
CA GLU A 26 2.65 9.76 -7.37
C GLU A 26 2.09 8.49 -6.78
N ALA A 27 2.55 7.34 -7.28
CA ALA A 27 2.10 6.07 -6.75
C ALA A 27 2.50 5.95 -5.29
N LYS A 28 3.74 6.31 -4.97
CA LYS A 28 4.22 6.22 -3.61
C LYS A 28 3.42 7.13 -2.69
N LYS A 29 3.14 8.35 -3.14
CA LYS A 29 2.37 9.27 -2.34
C LYS A 29 0.97 8.74 -2.07
N MET A 30 0.31 8.24 -3.12
CA MET A 30 -1.02 7.73 -2.96
C MET A 30 -1.07 6.55 -1.99
N LEU A 31 -0.13 5.63 -2.13
CA LEU A 31 -0.13 4.45 -1.29
C LEU A 31 0.16 4.80 0.15
N LYS A 32 1.05 5.76 0.38
CA LYS A 32 1.31 6.18 1.75
C LYS A 32 0.13 6.88 2.36
N GLU A 33 -0.63 7.64 1.57
CA GLU A 33 -1.82 8.27 2.10
C GLU A 33 -2.88 7.27 2.50
N LEU A 34 -2.84 6.07 1.91
CA LEU A 34 -3.74 5.01 2.31
C LEU A 34 -3.25 4.24 3.53
N GLY A 35 -2.12 4.64 4.07
CA GLY A 35 -1.58 3.97 5.25
C GLY A 35 -0.74 2.76 4.94
N LEU A 36 -0.28 2.64 3.71
CA LEU A 36 0.50 1.48 3.28
C LEU A 36 1.98 1.84 3.23
N GLU A 37 2.83 0.83 3.34
CA GLU A 37 4.25 0.99 3.12
C GLU A 37 4.56 0.59 1.71
N VAL A 38 5.59 1.20 1.13
CA VAL A 38 5.88 1.02 -0.28
C VAL A 38 7.31 0.57 -0.45
N GLU A 39 7.49 -0.50 -1.20
CA GLU A 39 8.80 -0.95 -1.63
C GLU A 39 8.88 -0.80 -3.12
N ILE A 40 9.96 -0.22 -3.61
CA ILE A 40 10.15 0.01 -5.03
C ILE A 40 11.26 -0.89 -5.50
N ILE A 41 10.99 -1.66 -6.54
CA ILE A 41 11.95 -2.58 -7.13
C ILE A 41 12.20 -2.13 -8.55
N GLY A 42 13.46 -2.04 -8.91
CA GLY A 42 13.85 -1.67 -10.26
C GLY A 42 14.16 -0.19 -10.34
N GLU A 43 14.49 0.23 -11.54
CA GLU A 43 14.82 1.60 -11.82
C GLU A 43 13.92 2.11 -12.90
N GLY A 44 13.59 3.37 -12.82
CA GLY A 44 12.68 3.96 -13.77
C GLY A 44 11.75 4.89 -13.04
N GLU A 45 10.91 5.54 -13.78
CA GLU A 45 10.07 6.58 -13.21
C GLU A 45 8.59 6.25 -13.26
N THR A 46 8.24 5.11 -13.84
CA THR A 46 6.86 4.73 -14.05
C THR A 46 6.63 3.38 -13.40
N VAL A 47 5.44 3.19 -12.86
CA VAL A 47 5.07 1.89 -12.28
C VAL A 47 4.70 0.94 -13.41
N GLY A 48 5.47 -0.14 -13.53
CA GLY A 48 5.16 -1.15 -14.55
C GLY A 48 4.30 -2.27 -14.04
N ASP A 49 4.35 -2.54 -12.72
CA ASP A 49 3.53 -3.60 -12.15
C ASP A 49 3.43 -3.32 -10.66
N GLN A 50 2.51 -3.98 -10.01
CA GLN A 50 2.28 -3.78 -8.60
C GLN A 50 1.84 -5.08 -7.95
N LEU A 51 2.15 -5.21 -6.68
CA LEU A 51 1.64 -6.29 -5.82
C LEU A 51 1.29 -5.67 -4.48
N PRO A 52 0.11 -5.95 -3.94
CA PRO A 52 -0.98 -6.78 -4.47
C PRO A 52 -1.61 -6.16 -5.70
N LYS A 53 -2.37 -6.97 -6.39
CA LYS A 53 -3.06 -6.49 -7.57
C LYS A 53 -4.23 -5.62 -7.19
N THR A 54 -4.69 -4.84 -8.15
CA THR A 54 -5.83 -3.95 -7.99
C THR A 54 -7.04 -4.71 -7.47
N GLY A 55 -7.73 -4.12 -6.50
CA GLY A 55 -8.96 -4.70 -6.00
C GLY A 55 -8.81 -5.62 -4.81
N ILE A 56 -7.58 -5.97 -4.45
CA ILE A 56 -7.34 -6.84 -3.29
C ILE A 56 -7.44 -5.99 -2.03
N LYS A 57 -8.12 -6.52 -1.01
CA LYS A 57 -8.20 -5.84 0.27
C LYS A 57 -7.00 -6.19 1.12
N ILE A 58 -6.40 -5.18 1.69
CA ILE A 58 -5.20 -5.36 2.51
C ILE A 58 -5.32 -4.49 3.75
N ASN A 59 -4.62 -4.91 4.78
CA ASN A 59 -4.60 -4.16 6.03
C ASN A 59 -3.68 -2.95 5.89
N THR A 60 -4.04 -1.87 6.56
CA THR A 60 -3.11 -0.74 6.61
C THR A 60 -1.84 -1.17 7.30
N GLY A 61 -0.74 -0.57 6.90
CA GLY A 61 0.58 -0.96 7.37
C GLY A 61 1.21 -2.06 6.55
N THR A 62 0.46 -2.67 5.64
CA THR A 62 1.02 -3.70 4.77
C THR A 62 2.00 -3.07 3.79
N LYS A 63 3.09 -3.77 3.53
CA LYS A 63 4.04 -3.32 2.54
C LYS A 63 3.58 -3.76 1.16
N VAL A 64 3.49 -2.82 0.26
CA VAL A 64 3.14 -3.11 -1.13
C VAL A 64 4.39 -2.91 -1.95
N THR A 65 4.47 -3.63 -3.05
CA THR A 65 5.63 -3.57 -3.93
C THR A 65 5.22 -3.00 -5.26
N ILE A 66 5.99 -2.07 -5.75
CA ILE A 66 5.78 -1.54 -7.10
C ILE A 66 7.07 -1.73 -7.86
N TYR A 67 6.91 -2.12 -9.11
CA TYR A 67 8.04 -2.43 -9.98
C TYR A 67 8.22 -1.26 -10.93
N ALA A 68 9.38 -0.60 -10.79
CA ALA A 68 9.68 0.56 -11.61
C ALA A 68 10.11 0.13 -13.00
N ASN A 69 9.68 0.93 -13.97
CA ASN A 69 9.91 0.57 -15.35
C ASN A 69 10.67 1.66 -16.07
#